data_9519a1d290e900483f2d599ecbbdcd09
#
_entry.id   9519a1d290e900483f2d599ecbbdcd09
#
_cell.length_a   1.000
_cell.length_b   1.000
_cell.length_c   1.000
_cell.angle_alpha   90.00
_cell.angle_beta   90.00
_cell.angle_gamma   90.00
#
_symmetry.space_group_name_H-M   'P 1'
#
loop_
_entity.id
_entity.type
_entity.pdbx_description
1 polymer ?
#
loop_
_entity_poly.entity_id
_entity_poly.type
_entity_poly.pdbx_seq_one_letter_code
_entity_poly.pdbx_strand_id
1 'polypeptide(L)'
;MGIEIAQDVVNQNHQSADQRLWRHVLLNAFEDARLYQSDRKSSIYKMEAHEWITQDCKEFQSICWWAGWDPEIVRERYMKAVQTGNVTFTDRQVKWIKYYKTYLELKKLPTKEQRAPVRRALNIARTAVFNATTALVSNFIVSQQA
;
A
#
# COMPACT_ATOMS: atom_id res chain seq x y z
N MET A 1 -16.58 2.07 -5.74
CA MET A 1 -16.10 0.90 -4.96
C MET A 1 -16.58 0.92 -3.51
N GLY A 2 -16.38 2.00 -2.79
CA GLY A 2 -16.77 2.07 -1.37
C GLY A 2 -18.27 1.93 -1.09
N ILE A 3 -19.11 2.52 -1.91
CA ILE A 3 -20.57 2.48 -1.73
C ILE A 3 -21.14 1.09 -2.02
N GLU A 4 -20.66 0.44 -3.09
CA GLU A 4 -21.09 -0.92 -3.43
C GLU A 4 -20.70 -1.92 -2.35
N ILE A 5 -19.47 -1.83 -1.85
CA ILE A 5 -18.99 -2.68 -0.77
C ILE A 5 -19.80 -2.45 0.51
N ALA A 6 -20.10 -1.20 0.84
CA ALA A 6 -20.90 -0.88 2.01
C ALA A 6 -22.33 -1.40 1.90
N GLN A 7 -22.94 -1.32 0.72
CA GLN A 7 -24.27 -1.87 0.49
C GLN A 7 -24.30 -3.39 0.61
N ASP A 8 -23.28 -4.06 0.07
CA ASP A 8 -23.16 -5.51 0.20
C ASP A 8 -23.01 -5.94 1.65
N VAL A 9 -22.27 -5.19 2.46
CA VAL A 9 -22.13 -5.45 3.89
C VAL A 9 -23.45 -5.27 4.65
N VAL A 10 -24.23 -4.24 4.29
CA VAL A 10 -25.50 -3.93 4.94
C VAL A 10 -26.64 -4.87 4.51
N ASN A 11 -26.66 -5.25 3.24
CA ASN A 11 -27.76 -6.03 2.67
C ASN A 11 -27.67 -7.54 2.91
N GLN A 12 -26.52 -8.05 3.31
CA GLN A 12 -26.34 -9.48 3.55
C GLN A 12 -26.57 -9.83 5.03
N ASN A 13 -27.82 -10.01 5.40
CA ASN A 13 -28.22 -10.42 6.75
C ASN A 13 -27.75 -11.84 7.14
N HIS A 14 -27.09 -12.57 6.21
CA HIS A 14 -26.69 -13.98 6.39
C HIS A 14 -25.17 -14.16 6.42
N GLN A 15 -24.40 -13.09 6.59
CA GLN A 15 -22.96 -13.20 6.69
C GLN A 15 -22.56 -13.85 8.01
N SER A 16 -21.66 -14.83 7.94
CA SER A 16 -21.03 -15.37 9.13
C SER A 16 -20.17 -14.26 9.80
N ALA A 17 -19.94 -14.42 11.12
CA ALA A 17 -19.05 -13.51 11.85
C ALA A 17 -17.64 -13.48 11.23
N ASP A 18 -17.15 -14.63 10.75
CA ASP A 18 -15.86 -14.73 10.09
C ASP A 18 -15.82 -13.94 8.78
N GLN A 19 -16.86 -14.04 7.96
CA GLN A 19 -16.96 -13.30 6.71
C GLN A 19 -16.92 -11.79 6.92
N ARG A 20 -17.65 -11.31 7.93
CA ARG A 20 -17.60 -9.90 8.32
C ARG A 20 -16.23 -9.45 8.78
N LEU A 21 -15.54 -10.28 9.55
CA LEU A 21 -14.17 -10.01 10.01
C LEU A 21 -13.23 -9.80 8.81
N TRP A 22 -13.25 -10.72 7.86
CA TRP A 22 -12.36 -10.66 6.70
C TRP A 22 -12.67 -9.49 5.78
N ARG A 23 -13.93 -9.11 5.65
CA ARG A 23 -14.33 -7.88 4.95
C ARG A 23 -13.78 -6.63 5.63
N HIS A 24 -13.79 -6.59 6.96
CA HIS A 24 -13.16 -5.48 7.70
C HIS A 24 -11.65 -5.40 7.48
N VAL A 25 -10.98 -6.53 7.42
CA VAL A 25 -9.54 -6.57 7.10
C VAL A 25 -9.27 -5.93 5.73
N LEU A 26 -10.05 -6.29 4.72
CA LEU A 26 -9.92 -5.71 3.38
C LEU A 26 -10.23 -4.21 3.37
N LEU A 27 -11.30 -3.79 4.05
CA LEU A 27 -11.67 -2.37 4.15
C LEU A 27 -10.56 -1.55 4.82
N ASN A 28 -9.96 -2.06 5.89
CA ASN A 28 -8.83 -1.40 6.54
C ASN A 28 -7.64 -1.25 5.61
N ALA A 29 -7.35 -2.26 4.80
CA ALA A 29 -6.27 -2.18 3.81
C ALA A 29 -6.57 -1.11 2.75
N PHE A 30 -7.81 -1.00 2.29
CA PHE A 30 -8.21 0.05 1.35
C PHE A 30 -8.11 1.44 1.97
N GLU A 31 -8.47 1.60 3.23
CA GLU A 31 -8.33 2.86 3.96
C GLU A 31 -6.85 3.25 4.09
N ASP A 32 -5.99 2.30 4.45
CA ASP A 32 -4.55 2.53 4.55
C ASP A 32 -3.96 2.94 3.20
N ALA A 33 -4.40 2.31 2.11
CA ALA A 33 -3.95 2.63 0.76
C ALA A 33 -4.37 4.05 0.33
N ARG A 34 -5.33 4.66 0.99
CA ARG A 34 -5.84 6.01 0.70
C ARG A 34 -5.32 7.08 1.67
N LEU A 35 -4.44 6.74 2.59
CA LEU A 35 -3.87 7.72 3.52
C LEU A 35 -3.16 8.85 2.76
N TYR A 36 -3.43 10.08 3.15
CA TYR A 36 -2.83 11.26 2.55
C TYR A 36 -1.80 11.95 3.45
N GLN A 37 -1.71 11.55 4.70
CA GLN A 37 -0.68 12.04 5.62
C GLN A 37 0.70 11.66 5.08
N SER A 38 1.62 12.60 5.15
CA SER A 38 2.96 12.44 4.58
C SER A 38 4.03 12.18 5.64
N ASP A 39 3.66 11.74 6.83
CA ASP A 39 4.59 11.27 7.84
C ASP A 39 5.13 9.88 7.48
N ARG A 40 6.20 9.49 8.13
CA ARG A 40 6.88 8.21 7.87
C ARG A 40 5.95 7.02 8.03
N LYS A 41 5.26 6.95 9.15
CA LYS A 41 4.42 5.81 9.53
C LYS A 41 3.26 5.62 8.55
N SER A 42 2.54 6.70 8.26
CA SER A 42 1.42 6.68 7.30
C SER A 42 1.88 6.31 5.90
N SER A 43 3.04 6.81 5.48
CA SER A 43 3.60 6.50 4.15
C SER A 43 3.95 5.02 4.03
N ILE A 44 4.51 4.41 5.07
CA ILE A 44 4.85 2.99 5.11
C ILE A 44 3.59 2.13 5.09
N TYR A 45 2.59 2.44 5.90
CA TYR A 45 1.32 1.71 5.93
C TYR A 45 0.61 1.76 4.58
N LYS A 46 0.61 2.93 3.96
CA LYS A 46 0.03 3.11 2.63
C LYS A 46 0.72 2.25 1.58
N MET A 47 2.03 2.23 1.59
CA MET A 47 2.82 1.39 0.69
C MET A 47 2.55 -0.10 0.92
N GLU A 48 2.57 -0.54 2.17
CA GLU A 48 2.35 -1.94 2.52
C GLU A 48 0.95 -2.41 2.08
N ALA A 49 -0.07 -1.60 2.33
CA ALA A 49 -1.44 -1.91 1.89
C ALA A 49 -1.53 -1.97 0.36
N HIS A 50 -0.94 -1.00 -0.33
CA HIS A 50 -0.93 -0.96 -1.78
C HIS A 50 -0.22 -2.18 -2.38
N GLU A 51 0.96 -2.51 -1.89
CA GLU A 51 1.71 -3.67 -2.37
C GLU A 51 0.96 -4.98 -2.08
N TRP A 52 0.38 -5.11 -0.89
CA TRP A 52 -0.39 -6.29 -0.51
C TRP A 52 -1.57 -6.55 -1.45
N ILE A 53 -2.27 -5.49 -1.86
CA ILE A 53 -3.40 -5.61 -2.78
C ILE A 53 -2.93 -5.92 -4.22
N THR A 54 -1.85 -5.27 -4.67
CA THR A 54 -1.43 -5.32 -6.07
C THR A 54 -0.52 -6.49 -6.42
N GLN A 55 0.21 -7.05 -5.46
CA GLN A 55 1.14 -8.15 -5.70
C GLN A 55 0.48 -9.52 -5.78
N ASP A 56 -0.81 -9.61 -5.56
CA ASP A 56 -1.59 -10.85 -5.69
C ASP A 56 -1.02 -12.00 -4.85
N CYS A 57 -0.64 -11.71 -3.60
CA CYS A 57 -0.10 -12.72 -2.71
C CYS A 57 -1.18 -13.70 -2.23
N LYS A 58 -0.74 -14.89 -1.79
CA LYS A 58 -1.67 -15.92 -1.32
C LYS A 58 -2.52 -15.48 -0.14
N GLU A 59 -1.95 -14.67 0.76
CA GLU A 59 -2.68 -14.14 1.91
C GLU A 59 -3.83 -13.25 1.46
N PHE A 60 -3.59 -12.33 0.53
CA PHE A 60 -4.63 -11.48 -0.04
C PHE A 60 -5.74 -12.30 -0.69
N GLN A 61 -5.36 -13.28 -1.51
CA GLN A 61 -6.33 -14.17 -2.17
C GLN A 61 -7.19 -14.92 -1.16
N SER A 62 -6.57 -15.50 -0.14
CA SER A 62 -7.29 -16.26 0.91
C SER A 62 -8.27 -15.36 1.66
N ILE A 63 -7.85 -14.16 2.04
CA ILE A 63 -8.70 -13.21 2.77
C ILE A 63 -9.87 -12.77 1.90
N CYS A 64 -9.67 -12.54 0.61
CA CYS A 64 -10.76 -12.22 -0.31
C CYS A 64 -11.80 -13.34 -0.37
N TRP A 65 -11.35 -14.60 -0.53
CA TRP A 65 -12.26 -15.74 -0.56
C TRP A 65 -13.02 -15.91 0.76
N TRP A 66 -12.34 -15.72 1.90
CA TRP A 66 -13.00 -15.78 3.21
C TRP A 66 -13.99 -14.62 3.40
N ALA A 67 -13.75 -13.50 2.77
CA ALA A 67 -14.69 -12.37 2.75
C ALA A 67 -15.88 -12.59 1.80
N GLY A 68 -15.83 -13.63 0.98
CA GLY A 68 -16.84 -13.91 -0.03
C GLY A 68 -16.69 -13.10 -1.31
N TRP A 69 -15.48 -12.63 -1.62
CA TRP A 69 -15.18 -11.83 -2.81
C TRP A 69 -14.09 -12.49 -3.65
N ASP A 70 -14.21 -12.36 -4.97
CA ASP A 70 -13.19 -12.82 -5.90
C ASP A 70 -11.97 -11.88 -5.85
N PRO A 71 -10.77 -12.39 -5.52
CA PRO A 71 -9.58 -11.55 -5.42
C PRO A 71 -9.20 -10.84 -6.73
N GLU A 72 -9.46 -11.44 -7.88
CA GLU A 72 -9.20 -10.78 -9.16
C GLU A 72 -10.09 -9.57 -9.37
N ILE A 73 -11.36 -9.68 -9.02
CA ILE A 73 -12.32 -8.57 -9.11
C ILE A 73 -11.95 -7.46 -8.13
N VAL A 74 -11.59 -7.81 -6.91
CA VAL A 74 -11.15 -6.84 -5.89
C VAL A 74 -9.93 -6.06 -6.37
N ARG A 75 -8.92 -6.76 -6.87
CA ARG A 75 -7.70 -6.14 -7.38
C ARG A 75 -7.97 -5.26 -8.60
N GLU A 76 -8.79 -5.73 -9.53
CA GLU A 76 -9.16 -4.99 -10.74
C GLU A 76 -9.86 -3.67 -10.39
N ARG A 77 -10.81 -3.70 -9.46
CA ARG A 77 -11.50 -2.50 -8.97
C ARG A 77 -10.54 -1.55 -8.26
N TYR A 78 -9.61 -2.09 -7.49
CA TYR A 78 -8.56 -1.30 -6.84
C TYR A 78 -7.66 -0.61 -7.87
N MET A 79 -7.18 -1.33 -8.87
CA MET A 79 -6.35 -0.76 -9.94
C MET A 79 -7.08 0.30 -10.73
N LYS A 80 -8.37 0.14 -10.93
CA LYS A 80 -9.21 1.18 -11.54
C LYS A 80 -9.27 2.43 -10.67
N ALA A 81 -9.38 2.28 -9.35
CA ALA A 81 -9.33 3.40 -8.42
C ALA A 81 -7.99 4.14 -8.48
N VAL A 82 -6.89 3.44 -8.65
CA VAL A 82 -5.55 4.03 -8.86
C VAL A 82 -5.53 4.83 -10.16
N GLN A 83 -6.02 4.27 -11.24
CA GLN A 83 -6.04 4.92 -12.56
C GLN A 83 -6.93 6.17 -12.58
N THR A 84 -8.03 6.17 -11.85
CA THR A 84 -8.95 7.32 -11.78
C THR A 84 -8.54 8.38 -10.77
N GLY A 85 -7.42 8.20 -10.07
CA GLY A 85 -6.90 9.17 -9.11
C GLY A 85 -7.50 9.09 -7.71
N ASN A 86 -8.27 8.05 -7.40
CA ASN A 86 -8.81 7.84 -6.04
C ASN A 86 -7.76 7.31 -5.06
N VAL A 87 -6.67 6.74 -5.57
CA VAL A 87 -5.49 6.36 -4.80
C VAL A 87 -4.30 7.07 -5.40
N THR A 88 -3.73 8.02 -4.67
CA THR A 88 -2.60 8.85 -5.13
C THR A 88 -1.54 8.92 -4.04
N PHE A 89 -0.30 9.22 -4.44
CA PHE A 89 0.82 9.38 -3.52
C PHE A 89 1.37 10.79 -3.62
N THR A 90 1.71 11.39 -2.48
CA THR A 90 2.43 12.65 -2.44
C THR A 90 3.92 12.44 -2.68
N ASP A 91 4.63 13.47 -3.11
CA ASP A 91 6.08 13.42 -3.30
C ASP A 91 6.80 12.99 -2.00
N ARG A 92 6.37 13.52 -0.86
CA ARG A 92 6.95 13.15 0.44
C ARG A 92 6.68 11.70 0.81
N GLN A 93 5.48 11.18 0.53
CA GLN A 93 5.18 9.76 0.73
C GLN A 93 6.11 8.87 -0.11
N VAL A 94 6.32 9.23 -1.37
CA VAL A 94 7.23 8.50 -2.27
C VAL A 94 8.66 8.51 -1.72
N LYS A 95 9.13 9.64 -1.21
CA LYS A 95 10.48 9.75 -0.63
C LYS A 95 10.62 8.94 0.65
N TRP A 96 9.61 8.89 1.51
CA TRP A 96 9.60 8.02 2.68
C TRP A 96 9.63 6.54 2.30
N ILE A 97 8.90 6.15 1.27
CA ILE A 97 8.88 4.77 0.77
C ILE A 97 10.28 4.37 0.29
N LYS A 98 10.93 5.23 -0.49
CA LYS A 98 12.30 4.99 -0.97
C LYS A 98 13.29 4.87 0.18
N TYR A 99 13.21 5.74 1.17
CA TYR A 99 14.01 5.68 2.38
C TYR A 99 13.83 4.35 3.09
N TYR A 100 12.59 3.94 3.31
CA TYR A 100 12.26 2.70 4.01
C TYR A 100 12.77 1.46 3.27
N LYS A 101 12.59 1.40 1.96
CA LYS A 101 13.10 0.28 1.14
C LYS A 101 14.61 0.20 1.19
N THR A 102 15.30 1.33 1.13
CA THR A 102 16.77 1.38 1.27
C THR A 102 17.21 0.91 2.66
N TYR A 103 16.50 1.30 3.69
CA TYR A 103 16.75 0.82 5.06
C TYR A 103 16.61 -0.70 5.18
N LEU A 104 15.58 -1.28 4.58
CA LEU A 104 15.40 -2.74 4.56
C LEU A 104 16.53 -3.45 3.83
N GLU A 105 17.03 -2.89 2.73
CA GLU A 105 18.20 -3.42 2.04
C GLU A 105 19.44 -3.40 2.94
N LEU A 106 19.66 -2.30 3.64
CA LEU A 106 20.78 -2.16 4.58
C LEU A 106 20.76 -3.26 5.64
N LYS A 107 19.59 -3.58 6.17
CA LYS A 107 19.42 -4.62 7.19
C LYS A 107 19.80 -6.02 6.71
N LYS A 108 19.70 -6.29 5.41
CA LYS A 108 19.96 -7.60 4.84
C LYS A 108 21.46 -7.84 4.59
N LEU A 109 22.28 -6.80 4.61
CA LEU A 109 23.70 -6.91 4.27
C LEU A 109 24.53 -7.30 5.50
N PRO A 110 25.35 -8.36 5.41
CA PRO A 110 26.07 -8.90 6.56
C PRO A 110 27.37 -8.15 6.91
N THR A 111 28.06 -7.53 5.93
CA THR A 111 29.38 -6.93 6.14
C THR A 111 29.35 -5.41 6.10
N LYS A 112 30.33 -4.78 6.77
CA LYS A 112 30.48 -3.33 6.81
C LYS A 112 30.76 -2.75 5.42
N GLU A 113 31.58 -3.44 4.64
CA GLU A 113 31.94 -3.02 3.28
C GLU A 113 30.73 -2.99 2.36
N GLN A 114 29.87 -4.00 2.46
CA GLN A 114 28.62 -4.06 1.68
C GLN A 114 27.62 -2.99 2.11
N ARG A 115 27.60 -2.64 3.40
CA ARG A 115 26.67 -1.63 3.95
C ARG A 115 27.05 -0.19 3.59
N ALA A 116 28.33 0.09 3.38
CA ALA A 116 28.81 1.45 3.19
C ALA A 116 28.12 2.19 2.02
N PRO A 117 28.02 1.63 0.80
CA PRO A 117 27.33 2.32 -0.29
C PRO A 117 25.82 2.47 -0.03
N VAL A 118 25.20 1.50 0.62
CA VAL A 118 23.77 1.57 0.97
C VAL A 118 23.51 2.63 2.05
N ARG A 119 24.41 2.79 3.02
CA ARG A 119 24.34 3.88 4.00
C ARG A 119 24.40 5.26 3.35
N ARG A 120 25.27 5.43 2.36
CA ARG A 120 25.32 6.68 1.59
C ARG A 120 24.00 6.94 0.87
N ALA A 121 23.43 5.91 0.21
CA ALA A 121 22.13 6.00 -0.43
C ALA A 121 21.03 6.33 0.56
N LEU A 122 21.07 5.75 1.76
CA LEU A 122 20.10 6.02 2.83
C LEU A 122 20.15 7.49 3.28
N ASN A 123 21.34 8.06 3.45
CA ASN A 123 21.51 9.45 3.82
C ASN A 123 20.98 10.39 2.74
N ILE A 124 21.21 10.08 1.46
CA ILE A 124 20.64 10.83 0.33
C ILE A 124 19.11 10.75 0.35
N ALA A 125 18.56 9.57 0.57
CA ALA A 125 17.11 9.37 0.65
C ALA A 125 16.49 10.16 1.82
N ARG A 126 17.17 10.21 2.97
CA ARG A 126 16.73 11.00 4.12
C ARG A 126 16.66 12.49 3.80
N THR A 127 17.70 13.01 3.17
CA THR A 127 17.73 14.42 2.75
C THR A 127 16.62 14.71 1.76
N ALA A 128 16.35 13.80 0.83
CA ALA A 128 15.27 13.94 -0.15
C ALA A 128 13.89 14.04 0.52
N VAL A 129 13.67 13.32 1.62
CA VAL A 129 12.41 13.42 2.38
C VAL A 129 12.21 14.84 2.93
N PHE A 130 13.24 15.43 3.51
CA PHE A 130 13.14 16.78 4.08
C PHE A 130 12.90 17.86 3.02
N ASN A 131 13.37 17.63 1.81
CA ASN A 131 13.19 18.55 0.68
C ASN A 131 11.94 18.26 -0.15
N ALA A 132 11.21 17.19 0.16
CA ALA A 132 10.02 16.79 -0.59
C ALA A 132 8.82 17.69 -0.29
N THR A 133 7.92 17.79 -1.25
CA THR A 133 6.67 18.52 -1.13
C THR A 133 5.49 17.60 -0.89
N THR A 134 4.30 18.18 -0.69
CA THR A 134 3.06 17.40 -0.60
C THR A 134 2.31 17.33 -1.93
N ALA A 135 2.96 17.72 -3.04
CA ALA A 135 2.39 17.62 -4.38
C ALA A 135 2.14 16.15 -4.74
N LEU A 136 1.05 15.87 -5.45
CA LEU A 136 0.71 14.54 -5.90
C LEU A 136 1.65 14.11 -7.01
N VAL A 137 2.12 12.86 -6.92
CA VAL A 137 2.95 12.23 -7.94
C VAL A 137 2.07 11.32 -8.80
N SER A 138 1.94 11.66 -10.05
CA SER A 138 1.18 10.83 -11.00
C SER A 138 2.02 9.63 -11.43
N ASN A 139 1.36 8.49 -11.58
CA ASN A 139 1.93 7.25 -12.15
C ASN A 139 3.11 6.63 -11.37
N PHE A 140 3.40 7.08 -10.15
CA PHE A 140 4.50 6.53 -9.36
C PHE A 140 4.41 5.00 -9.22
N ILE A 141 3.25 4.55 -8.81
CA ILE A 141 3.07 3.14 -8.42
C ILE A 141 3.08 2.23 -9.64
N VAL A 142 2.45 2.65 -10.72
CA VAL A 142 2.37 1.85 -11.94
C VAL A 142 3.76 1.59 -12.52
N SER A 143 4.64 2.59 -12.47
CA SER A 143 6.00 2.46 -12.99
C SER A 143 6.93 1.66 -12.08
N GLN A 144 6.71 1.67 -10.78
CA GLN A 144 7.58 1.00 -9.81
C GLN A 144 7.29 -0.49 -9.64
N GLN A 145 6.12 -0.93 -10.04
CA GLN A 145 5.72 -2.34 -9.89
C GLN A 145 5.71 -3.12 -11.19
N ALA A 146 6.00 -2.46 -12.26
CA ALA A 146 6.12 -3.10 -13.56
C ALA A 146 7.33 -4.04 -13.65
#